data_dcc6430922d8b0e3b6b216d2d7e1fdca
#
_entry.id   dcc6430922d8b0e3b6b216d2d7e1fdca
#
_cell.length_a   1.000
_cell.length_b   1.000
_cell.length_c   1.000
_cell.angle_alpha   90.00
_cell.angle_beta   90.00
_cell.angle_gamma   90.00
#
_symmetry.space_group_name_H-M   'P 1'
#
loop_
_entity.id
_entity.type
_entity.pdbx_description
1 polymer ?
#
loop_
_entity_poly.entity_id
_entity_poly.type
_entity_poly.pdbx_seq_one_letter_code
_entity_poly.pdbx_strand_id
1 'polypeptide(L)'
;MKTVNFLYGRTTFDLEVPDDTPVLTSNVDALKSDKDGYEIVKEAMDHPIDSPHLYELAKGKPDCTIIISDHTRPVPSQDILPHMIRELRCGNPDIKITLLVATGFHRPTTVEELKGKLGDALYEEFKDNIIVHDAHDPSKNIKIGNLPSGPDCIIDKVAYNASLLVAEGFIEAHFFAGFSGGRKSILPGICDA
;
A
#
# COMPACT_ATOMS: atom_id res chain seq x y z
N MET A 1 -39.93 14.19 -4.36
CA MET A 1 -39.01 13.09 -4.02
C MET A 1 -38.19 12.79 -5.25
N LYS A 2 -36.87 12.61 -5.08
CA LYS A 2 -35.97 12.16 -6.13
C LYS A 2 -35.33 10.84 -5.76
N THR A 3 -35.04 10.01 -6.73
CA THR A 3 -34.35 8.72 -6.53
C THR A 3 -32.85 8.93 -6.60
N VAL A 4 -32.13 8.41 -5.59
CA VAL A 4 -30.68 8.36 -5.58
C VAL A 4 -30.25 6.91 -5.57
N ASN A 5 -29.39 6.55 -6.50
CA ASN A 5 -28.87 5.20 -6.66
C ASN A 5 -27.57 5.04 -5.88
N PHE A 6 -27.48 4.02 -5.01
CA PHE A 6 -26.31 3.69 -4.22
C PHE A 6 -25.74 2.33 -4.60
N LEU A 7 -24.42 2.21 -4.54
CA LEU A 7 -23.75 0.92 -4.60
C LEU A 7 -23.99 0.14 -3.31
N TYR A 8 -24.43 -1.11 -3.43
CA TYR A 8 -24.64 -2.04 -2.32
C TYR A 8 -23.97 -3.39 -2.63
N GLY A 9 -22.74 -3.54 -2.19
CA GLY A 9 -21.90 -4.66 -2.56
C GLY A 9 -21.65 -4.70 -4.08
N ARG A 10 -22.15 -5.74 -4.76
CA ARG A 10 -22.06 -5.89 -6.23
C ARG A 10 -23.32 -5.47 -6.97
N THR A 11 -24.30 -4.94 -6.26
CA THR A 11 -25.57 -4.49 -6.79
C THR A 11 -25.77 -3.01 -6.52
N THR A 12 -26.88 -2.46 -6.99
CA THR A 12 -27.31 -1.11 -6.69
C THR A 12 -28.62 -1.12 -5.91
N PHE A 13 -28.83 -0.07 -5.15
CA PHE A 13 -30.02 0.15 -4.34
C PHE A 13 -30.53 1.56 -4.56
N ASP A 14 -31.82 1.70 -4.85
CA ASP A 14 -32.49 2.98 -5.07
C ASP A 14 -33.12 3.48 -3.78
N LEU A 15 -32.84 4.73 -3.42
CA LEU A 15 -33.39 5.41 -2.25
C LEU A 15 -34.17 6.65 -2.68
N GLU A 16 -35.42 6.75 -2.26
CA GLU A 16 -36.25 7.96 -2.42
C GLU A 16 -35.90 8.98 -1.32
N VAL A 17 -35.43 10.16 -1.75
CA VAL A 17 -35.08 11.26 -0.84
C VAL A 17 -35.85 12.54 -1.21
N PRO A 18 -36.04 13.52 -0.27
CA PRO A 18 -36.57 14.83 -0.61
C PRO A 18 -35.82 15.50 -1.78
N ASP A 19 -36.53 16.28 -2.59
CA ASP A 19 -35.95 16.92 -3.78
C ASP A 19 -34.79 17.88 -3.44
N ASP A 20 -34.83 18.50 -2.28
CA ASP A 20 -33.84 19.44 -1.76
C ASP A 20 -32.63 18.76 -1.07
N THR A 21 -32.63 17.42 -0.93
CA THR A 21 -31.49 16.70 -0.35
C THR A 21 -30.24 16.91 -1.21
N PRO A 22 -29.15 17.46 -0.67
CA PRO A 22 -27.91 17.61 -1.43
C PRO A 22 -27.29 16.23 -1.69
N VAL A 23 -26.96 15.94 -2.94
CA VAL A 23 -26.17 14.76 -3.32
C VAL A 23 -24.75 15.22 -3.59
N LEU A 24 -23.81 14.80 -2.72
CA LEU A 24 -22.41 15.12 -2.88
C LEU A 24 -21.76 14.11 -3.83
N THR A 25 -21.13 14.62 -4.86
CA THR A 25 -20.37 13.80 -5.83
C THR A 25 -18.89 14.17 -5.76
N SER A 26 -18.03 13.20 -6.06
CA SER A 26 -16.59 13.44 -6.18
C SER A 26 -16.28 14.18 -7.49
N ASN A 27 -15.30 15.09 -7.44
CA ASN A 27 -14.76 15.72 -8.64
C ASN A 27 -13.64 14.90 -9.28
N VAL A 28 -13.37 13.70 -8.81
CA VAL A 28 -12.30 12.81 -9.32
C VAL A 28 -12.46 12.54 -10.81
N ASP A 29 -13.70 12.39 -11.30
CA ASP A 29 -13.98 12.16 -12.71
C ASP A 29 -13.56 13.33 -13.62
N ALA A 30 -13.33 14.51 -13.06
CA ALA A 30 -12.78 15.67 -13.79
C ALA A 30 -11.23 15.60 -13.93
N LEU A 31 -10.58 14.76 -13.13
CA LEU A 31 -9.13 14.54 -13.16
C LEU A 31 -8.82 13.36 -14.08
N LYS A 32 -9.00 13.58 -15.39
CA LYS A 32 -8.69 12.55 -16.40
C LYS A 32 -7.24 12.65 -16.84
N SER A 33 -6.63 11.49 -17.05
CA SER A 33 -5.32 11.35 -17.70
C SER A 33 -5.51 10.54 -18.98
N ASP A 34 -4.80 10.91 -20.04
CA ASP A 34 -4.72 10.09 -21.27
C ASP A 34 -3.68 8.96 -21.14
N LYS A 35 -2.91 8.94 -20.03
CA LYS A 35 -1.90 7.94 -19.71
C LYS A 35 -2.54 6.80 -18.93
N ASP A 36 -2.06 5.59 -19.16
CA ASP A 36 -2.42 4.45 -18.31
C ASP A 36 -1.70 4.49 -16.94
N GLY A 37 -2.10 3.59 -16.03
CA GLY A 37 -1.56 3.55 -14.66
C GLY A 37 -0.05 3.31 -14.64
N TYR A 38 0.45 2.45 -15.51
CA TYR A 38 1.87 2.12 -15.60
C TYR A 38 2.71 3.33 -16.04
N GLU A 39 2.23 4.09 -17.03
CA GLU A 39 2.91 5.31 -17.51
C GLU A 39 2.92 6.41 -16.45
N ILE A 40 1.80 6.58 -15.71
CA ILE A 40 1.70 7.55 -14.61
C ILE A 40 2.71 7.23 -13.50
N VAL A 41 2.82 5.96 -13.11
CA VAL A 41 3.78 5.54 -12.09
C VAL A 41 5.21 5.75 -12.58
N LYS A 42 5.51 5.40 -13.84
CA LYS A 42 6.83 5.64 -14.41
C LYS A 42 7.23 7.10 -14.33
N GLU A 43 6.35 8.00 -14.76
CA GLU A 43 6.61 9.44 -14.72
C GLU A 43 6.82 9.97 -13.30
N ALA A 44 6.01 9.49 -12.34
CA ALA A 44 6.16 9.86 -10.93
C ALA A 44 7.50 9.39 -10.34
N MET A 45 8.00 8.24 -10.75
CA MET A 45 9.30 7.72 -10.32
C MET A 45 10.48 8.39 -11.04
N ASP A 46 10.29 8.81 -12.29
CA ASP A 46 11.29 9.60 -13.02
C ASP A 46 11.44 11.02 -12.42
N HIS A 47 10.44 11.50 -11.67
CA HIS A 47 10.42 12.83 -11.05
C HIS A 47 10.05 12.76 -9.56
N PRO A 48 10.90 12.16 -8.70
CA PRO A 48 10.63 12.04 -7.28
C PRO A 48 10.51 13.40 -6.59
N ILE A 49 9.58 13.51 -5.64
CA ILE A 49 9.34 14.75 -4.88
C ILE A 49 10.23 14.76 -3.64
N ASP A 50 11.12 15.75 -3.54
CA ASP A 50 12.03 15.99 -2.40
C ASP A 50 12.80 14.73 -1.94
N SER A 51 13.15 13.86 -2.89
CA SER A 51 13.84 12.59 -2.64
C SER A 51 14.81 12.26 -3.78
N PRO A 52 15.90 11.54 -3.51
CA PRO A 52 16.66 10.86 -4.54
C PRO A 52 15.81 9.81 -5.27
N HIS A 53 16.25 9.43 -6.47
CA HIS A 53 15.65 8.29 -7.17
C HIS A 53 15.82 7.00 -6.39
N LEU A 54 14.89 6.06 -6.55
CA LEU A 54 14.93 4.80 -5.81
C LEU A 54 16.20 3.98 -6.15
N TYR A 55 16.67 4.02 -7.41
CA TYR A 55 17.93 3.36 -7.79
C TYR A 55 19.14 3.96 -7.05
N GLU A 56 19.11 5.24 -6.70
CA GLU A 56 20.20 5.87 -5.94
C GLU A 56 20.16 5.41 -4.48
N LEU A 57 18.97 5.31 -3.89
CA LEU A 57 18.76 4.80 -2.53
C LEU A 57 19.14 3.33 -2.39
N ALA A 58 19.03 2.54 -3.46
CA ALA A 58 19.36 1.12 -3.48
C ALA A 58 20.88 0.84 -3.54
N LYS A 59 21.68 1.83 -3.95
CA LYS A 59 23.15 1.65 -4.05
C LYS A 59 23.75 1.23 -2.71
N GLY A 60 24.45 0.09 -2.72
CA GLY A 60 25.14 -0.46 -1.55
C GLY A 60 24.22 -1.04 -0.47
N LYS A 61 22.91 -1.14 -0.72
CA LYS A 61 21.96 -1.79 0.18
C LYS A 61 21.86 -3.29 -0.14
N PRO A 62 22.14 -4.18 0.82
CA PRO A 62 22.06 -5.64 0.58
C PRO A 62 20.61 -6.12 0.41
N ASP A 63 19.65 -5.42 0.99
CA ASP A 63 18.25 -5.80 0.94
C ASP A 63 17.32 -4.58 0.94
N CYS A 64 16.09 -4.81 0.49
CA CYS A 64 14.98 -3.86 0.54
C CYS A 64 13.70 -4.58 0.93
N THR A 65 12.96 -4.05 1.90
CA THR A 65 11.59 -4.46 2.17
C THR A 65 10.64 -3.45 1.57
N ILE A 66 9.75 -3.92 0.69
CA ILE A 66 8.65 -3.13 0.13
C ILE A 66 7.40 -3.45 0.93
N ILE A 67 6.85 -2.48 1.66
CA ILE A 67 5.55 -2.62 2.30
C ILE A 67 4.48 -2.49 1.21
N ILE A 68 3.65 -3.52 1.07
CA ILE A 68 2.51 -3.55 0.17
C ILE A 68 1.21 -3.57 0.97
N SER A 69 0.14 -3.02 0.43
CA SER A 69 -1.16 -3.07 1.08
C SER A 69 -1.78 -4.47 1.01
N ASP A 70 -2.66 -4.78 1.94
CA ASP A 70 -3.40 -6.04 1.97
C ASP A 70 -4.54 -6.11 0.92
N HIS A 71 -5.28 -7.22 0.94
CA HIS A 71 -6.40 -7.51 0.04
C HIS A 71 -7.57 -6.53 0.12
N THR A 72 -7.67 -5.74 1.19
CA THR A 72 -8.79 -4.79 1.38
C THR A 72 -8.57 -3.45 0.67
N ARG A 73 -7.39 -3.21 0.10
CA ARG A 73 -7.03 -1.96 -0.56
C ARG A 73 -6.85 -2.15 -2.07
N PRO A 74 -7.55 -1.37 -2.90
CA PRO A 74 -7.46 -1.45 -4.37
C PRO A 74 -6.22 -0.72 -4.91
N VAL A 75 -5.06 -0.94 -4.29
CA VAL A 75 -3.80 -0.40 -4.81
C VAL A 75 -3.42 -1.14 -6.08
N PRO A 76 -3.08 -0.45 -7.17
CA PRO A 76 -2.69 -1.07 -8.43
C PRO A 76 -1.24 -1.57 -8.39
N SER A 77 -0.98 -2.57 -7.55
CA SER A 77 0.37 -3.11 -7.31
C SER A 77 1.03 -3.64 -8.59
N GLN A 78 0.23 -4.10 -9.56
CA GLN A 78 0.71 -4.57 -10.86
C GLN A 78 1.28 -3.45 -11.73
N ASP A 79 0.83 -2.20 -11.54
CA ASP A 79 1.37 -1.03 -12.23
C ASP A 79 2.58 -0.45 -11.47
N ILE A 80 2.61 -0.56 -10.14
CA ILE A 80 3.60 0.10 -9.28
C ILE A 80 4.85 -0.74 -9.11
N LEU A 81 4.70 -1.99 -8.67
CA LEU A 81 5.83 -2.83 -8.26
C LEU A 81 6.85 -3.09 -9.36
N PRO A 82 6.48 -3.30 -10.64
CA PRO A 82 7.47 -3.51 -11.69
C PRO A 82 8.47 -2.35 -11.83
N HIS A 83 7.98 -1.11 -11.66
CA HIS A 83 8.85 0.07 -11.69
C HIS A 83 9.77 0.12 -10.47
N MET A 84 9.24 -0.11 -9.26
CA MET A 84 10.03 -0.12 -8.03
C MET A 84 11.11 -1.19 -8.07
N ILE A 85 10.76 -2.41 -8.47
CA ILE A 85 11.68 -3.55 -8.56
C ILE A 85 12.79 -3.26 -9.57
N ARG A 86 12.44 -2.71 -10.75
CA ARG A 86 13.39 -2.31 -11.77
C ARG A 86 14.38 -1.28 -11.23
N GLU A 87 13.91 -0.22 -10.58
CA GLU A 87 14.74 0.82 -10.00
C GLU A 87 15.69 0.26 -8.93
N LEU A 88 15.18 -0.59 -8.03
CA LEU A 88 15.99 -1.23 -6.99
C LEU A 88 17.13 -2.04 -7.62
N ARG A 89 16.82 -2.85 -8.65
CA ARG A 89 17.81 -3.67 -9.36
C ARG A 89 18.77 -2.84 -10.22
N CYS A 90 18.34 -1.70 -10.73
CA CYS A 90 19.25 -0.75 -11.40
C CYS A 90 20.28 -0.18 -10.42
N GLY A 91 19.90 0.07 -9.18
CA GLY A 91 20.79 0.58 -8.14
C GLY A 91 21.73 -0.48 -7.57
N ASN A 92 21.20 -1.69 -7.36
CA ASN A 92 21.95 -2.88 -6.94
C ASN A 92 21.35 -4.14 -7.56
N PRO A 93 21.98 -4.76 -8.58
CA PRO A 93 21.46 -5.98 -9.23
C PRO A 93 21.26 -7.17 -8.29
N ASP A 94 22.03 -7.24 -7.20
CA ASP A 94 22.01 -8.34 -6.23
C ASP A 94 21.12 -8.06 -5.01
N ILE A 95 20.36 -6.95 -5.00
CA ILE A 95 19.52 -6.57 -3.88
C ILE A 95 18.45 -7.61 -3.61
N LYS A 96 18.36 -8.07 -2.37
CA LYS A 96 17.29 -8.98 -1.92
C LYS A 96 16.02 -8.20 -1.63
N ILE A 97 14.93 -8.51 -2.34
CA ILE A 97 13.66 -7.81 -2.18
C ILE A 97 12.67 -8.70 -1.43
N THR A 98 12.08 -8.17 -0.38
CA THR A 98 10.99 -8.78 0.39
C THR A 98 9.73 -7.93 0.24
N LEU A 99 8.59 -8.57 -0.01
CA LEU A 99 7.28 -7.93 0.02
C LEU A 99 6.62 -8.18 1.38
N LEU A 100 6.40 -7.13 2.16
CA LEU A 100 5.74 -7.19 3.47
C LEU A 100 4.30 -6.68 3.33
N VAL A 101 3.34 -7.58 3.50
CA VAL A 101 1.91 -7.26 3.40
C VAL A 101 1.43 -6.61 4.68
N ALA A 102 1.05 -5.34 4.61
CA ALA A 102 0.58 -4.54 5.74
C ALA A 102 -0.91 -4.83 6.01
N THR A 103 -1.19 -5.79 6.86
CA THR A 103 -2.55 -6.19 7.25
C THR A 103 -3.13 -5.33 8.38
N GLY A 104 -2.29 -4.68 9.19
CA GLY A 104 -2.75 -4.08 10.44
C GLY A 104 -3.52 -5.12 11.26
N PHE A 105 -4.76 -4.79 11.66
CA PHE A 105 -5.66 -5.70 12.38
C PHE A 105 -6.53 -6.60 11.49
N HIS A 106 -6.34 -6.55 10.16
CA HIS A 106 -7.09 -7.42 9.28
C HIS A 106 -6.58 -8.87 9.40
N ARG A 107 -7.42 -9.83 9.00
CA ARG A 107 -6.98 -11.20 8.84
C ARG A 107 -5.82 -11.32 7.84
N PRO A 108 -5.03 -12.38 7.91
CA PRO A 108 -4.00 -12.63 6.90
C PRO A 108 -4.57 -12.65 5.48
N THR A 109 -3.82 -12.10 4.53
CA THR A 109 -4.12 -12.16 3.10
C THR A 109 -3.85 -13.55 2.57
N THR A 110 -4.79 -14.14 1.85
CA THR A 110 -4.65 -15.49 1.28
C THR A 110 -3.79 -15.50 0.02
N VAL A 111 -3.37 -16.68 -0.40
CA VAL A 111 -2.59 -16.87 -1.65
C VAL A 111 -3.38 -16.39 -2.86
N GLU A 112 -4.67 -16.70 -2.94
CA GLU A 112 -5.55 -16.28 -4.04
C GLU A 112 -5.68 -14.75 -4.10
N GLU A 113 -5.77 -14.10 -2.95
CA GLU A 113 -5.82 -12.64 -2.86
C GLU A 113 -4.48 -11.99 -3.25
N LEU A 114 -3.35 -12.61 -2.85
CA LEU A 114 -2.02 -12.18 -3.28
C LEU A 114 -1.84 -12.31 -4.79
N LYS A 115 -2.26 -13.43 -5.39
CA LYS A 115 -2.26 -13.61 -6.84
C LYS A 115 -3.14 -12.58 -7.56
N GLY A 116 -4.33 -12.33 -7.03
CA GLY A 116 -5.22 -11.32 -7.58
C GLY A 116 -4.62 -9.91 -7.54
N LYS A 117 -3.89 -9.58 -6.47
CA LYS A 117 -3.26 -8.28 -6.27
C LYS A 117 -1.99 -8.09 -7.10
N LEU A 118 -1.12 -9.07 -7.09
CA LEU A 118 0.21 -9.00 -7.72
C LEU A 118 0.19 -9.45 -9.20
N GLY A 119 -0.81 -10.23 -9.59
CA GLY A 119 -0.78 -10.99 -10.83
C GLY A 119 0.15 -12.20 -10.72
N ASP A 120 -0.03 -13.18 -11.62
CA ASP A 120 0.68 -14.46 -11.55
C ASP A 120 2.21 -14.29 -11.66
N ALA A 121 2.68 -13.39 -12.52
CA ALA A 121 4.12 -13.21 -12.77
C ALA A 121 4.86 -12.70 -11.53
N LEU A 122 4.40 -11.62 -10.92
CA LEU A 122 5.01 -11.08 -9.70
C LEU A 122 4.84 -12.03 -8.51
N TYR A 123 3.67 -12.68 -8.39
CA TYR A 123 3.46 -13.65 -7.33
C TYR A 123 4.46 -14.81 -7.44
N GLU A 124 4.63 -15.44 -8.60
CA GLU A 124 5.58 -16.54 -8.77
C GLU A 124 7.04 -16.09 -8.54
N GLU A 125 7.40 -14.89 -8.93
CA GLU A 125 8.73 -14.34 -8.68
C GLU A 125 9.02 -14.16 -7.18
N PHE A 126 8.03 -13.68 -6.41
CA PHE A 126 8.23 -13.27 -5.02
C PHE A 126 7.60 -14.22 -3.97
N LYS A 127 6.92 -15.30 -4.35
CA LYS A 127 6.17 -16.16 -3.41
C LYS A 127 6.96 -16.63 -2.19
N ASP A 128 8.27 -16.86 -2.33
CA ASP A 128 9.16 -17.27 -1.25
C ASP A 128 9.69 -16.08 -0.41
N ASN A 129 9.44 -14.85 -0.86
CA ASN A 129 9.86 -13.61 -0.23
C ASN A 129 8.66 -12.70 0.11
N ILE A 130 7.43 -13.25 0.12
CA ILE A 130 6.24 -12.55 0.62
C ILE A 130 6.06 -12.90 2.09
N ILE A 131 5.97 -11.88 2.92
CA ILE A 131 5.69 -12.01 4.35
C ILE A 131 4.38 -11.29 4.64
N VAL A 132 3.44 -11.97 5.29
CA VAL A 132 2.21 -11.35 5.76
C VAL A 132 2.38 -10.97 7.22
N HIS A 133 2.23 -9.69 7.49
CA HIS A 133 2.31 -9.14 8.84
C HIS A 133 1.24 -9.78 9.74
N ASP A 134 1.60 -9.97 11.01
CA ASP A 134 0.71 -10.49 12.03
C ASP A 134 0.83 -9.62 13.31
N ALA A 135 -0.14 -8.73 13.48
CA ALA A 135 -0.20 -7.81 14.61
C ALA A 135 -0.36 -8.51 15.97
N HIS A 136 -0.77 -9.77 15.98
CA HIS A 136 -1.02 -10.54 17.21
C HIS A 136 0.11 -11.50 17.59
N ASP A 137 1.18 -11.57 16.78
CA ASP A 137 2.34 -12.41 17.07
C ASP A 137 3.52 -11.57 17.62
N PRO A 138 3.69 -11.43 18.93
CA PRO A 138 4.77 -10.62 19.51
C PRO A 138 6.17 -11.15 19.18
N SER A 139 6.28 -12.41 18.73
CA SER A 139 7.56 -12.96 18.29
C SER A 139 8.05 -12.34 16.98
N LYS A 140 7.14 -11.82 16.17
CA LYS A 140 7.42 -11.15 14.88
C LYS A 140 7.62 -9.65 15.01
N ASN A 141 7.21 -9.06 16.13
CA ASN A 141 7.19 -7.63 16.35
C ASN A 141 8.30 -7.16 17.29
N ILE A 142 8.72 -5.91 17.20
CA ILE A 142 9.78 -5.31 17.99
C ILE A 142 9.41 -3.88 18.42
N LYS A 143 9.62 -3.56 19.69
CA LYS A 143 9.48 -2.20 20.20
C LYS A 143 10.64 -1.34 19.69
N ILE A 144 10.30 -0.21 19.04
CA ILE A 144 11.25 0.76 18.51
C ILE A 144 11.27 2.08 19.31
N GLY A 145 10.32 2.28 20.21
CA GLY A 145 10.21 3.48 21.04
C GLY A 145 8.83 3.64 21.63
N ASN A 146 8.47 4.87 21.94
CA ASN A 146 7.14 5.24 22.41
C ASN A 146 6.52 6.28 21.47
N LEU A 147 5.21 6.19 21.27
CA LEU A 147 4.44 7.21 20.56
C LEU A 147 4.36 8.50 21.41
N PRO A 148 4.23 9.68 20.79
CA PRO A 148 4.05 10.94 21.55
C PRO A 148 2.86 10.92 22.52
N SER A 149 1.85 10.07 22.26
CA SER A 149 0.70 9.84 23.13
C SER A 149 0.98 8.92 24.32
N GLY A 150 2.19 8.33 24.42
CA GLY A 150 2.65 7.51 25.54
C GLY A 150 2.79 6.01 25.27
N PRO A 151 1.90 5.33 24.51
CA PRO A 151 2.00 3.90 24.23
C PRO A 151 3.29 3.51 23.52
N ASP A 152 3.63 2.23 23.60
CA ASP A 152 4.77 1.65 22.91
C ASP A 152 4.55 1.70 21.38
N CYS A 153 5.60 2.02 20.64
CA CYS A 153 5.64 1.86 19.20
C CYS A 153 6.31 0.54 18.87
N ILE A 154 5.52 -0.44 18.45
CA ILE A 154 5.96 -1.80 18.15
C ILE A 154 5.63 -2.09 16.70
N ILE A 155 6.61 -2.52 15.91
CA ILE A 155 6.45 -2.77 14.47
C ILE A 155 7.00 -4.14 14.09
N ASP A 156 6.68 -4.59 12.89
CA ASP A 156 7.20 -5.82 12.30
C ASP A 156 8.74 -5.80 12.21
N LYS A 157 9.38 -6.89 12.66
CA LYS A 157 10.84 -7.06 12.66
C LYS A 157 11.44 -7.05 11.25
N VAL A 158 10.69 -7.50 10.25
CA VAL A 158 11.16 -7.50 8.85
C VAL A 158 11.38 -6.07 8.37
N ALA A 159 10.44 -5.18 8.67
CA ALA A 159 10.57 -3.76 8.33
C ALA A 159 11.69 -3.09 9.13
N TYR A 160 11.81 -3.40 10.43
CA TYR A 160 12.85 -2.83 11.29
C TYR A 160 14.26 -3.21 10.84
N ASN A 161 14.45 -4.45 10.40
CA ASN A 161 15.77 -4.97 10.01
C ASN A 161 16.14 -4.65 8.55
N ALA A 162 15.22 -4.10 7.75
CA ALA A 162 15.49 -3.77 6.36
C ALA A 162 16.56 -2.67 6.25
N SER A 163 17.55 -2.86 5.38
CA SER A 163 18.57 -1.85 5.08
C SER A 163 18.01 -0.71 4.21
N LEU A 164 16.94 -1.00 3.48
CA LEU A 164 16.11 -0.03 2.77
C LEU A 164 14.64 -0.42 2.95
N LEU A 165 13.83 0.50 3.48
CA LEU A 165 12.39 0.31 3.66
C LEU A 165 11.65 1.29 2.76
N VAL A 166 10.80 0.77 1.90
CA VAL A 166 9.93 1.55 1.01
C VAL A 166 8.50 1.03 1.08
N ALA A 167 7.54 1.81 0.63
CA ALA A 167 6.14 1.40 0.61
C ALA A 167 5.46 1.80 -0.70
N GLU A 168 4.61 0.93 -1.22
CA GLU A 168 3.60 1.32 -2.18
C GLU A 168 2.31 1.72 -1.47
N GLY A 169 1.43 2.43 -2.16
CA GLY A 169 0.13 2.78 -1.63
C GLY A 169 -0.63 3.70 -2.57
N PHE A 170 -1.85 4.00 -2.20
CA PHE A 170 -2.63 5.06 -2.83
C PHE A 170 -3.16 6.01 -1.75
N ILE A 171 -3.42 7.25 -2.13
CA ILE A 171 -3.87 8.27 -1.19
C ILE A 171 -5.34 8.54 -1.45
N GLU A 172 -6.16 8.32 -0.43
CA GLU A 172 -7.57 8.68 -0.40
C GLU A 172 -7.95 9.23 0.97
N ALA A 173 -9.05 9.96 1.05
CA ALA A 173 -9.57 10.45 2.32
C ALA A 173 -9.98 9.28 3.23
N HIS A 174 -9.62 9.37 4.52
CA HIS A 174 -9.93 8.34 5.51
C HIS A 174 -10.62 8.98 6.72
N PHE A 175 -11.76 8.43 7.13
CA PHE A 175 -12.68 9.06 8.07
C PHE A 175 -12.11 9.33 9.48
N PHE A 176 -11.07 8.62 9.93
CA PHE A 176 -10.40 8.92 11.20
C PHE A 176 -8.90 9.17 11.08
N ALA A 177 -8.21 8.61 10.08
CA ALA A 177 -6.76 8.75 9.94
C ALA A 177 -6.35 9.96 9.08
N GLY A 178 -7.30 10.72 8.53
CA GLY A 178 -7.08 11.78 7.58
C GLY A 178 -6.93 11.24 6.15
N PHE A 179 -5.84 10.53 5.88
CA PHE A 179 -5.57 9.93 4.57
C PHE A 179 -5.01 8.51 4.71
N SER A 180 -5.30 7.65 3.73
CA SER A 180 -4.63 6.36 3.53
C SER A 180 -3.26 6.55 2.86
N GLY A 181 -2.47 5.49 2.77
CA GLY A 181 -1.12 5.52 2.19
C GLY A 181 -0.07 6.18 3.08
N GLY A 182 1.12 6.40 2.52
CA GLY A 182 2.23 7.04 3.21
C GLY A 182 2.58 6.38 4.55
N ARG A 183 2.67 7.17 5.61
CA ARG A 183 3.02 6.70 6.97
C ARG A 183 2.03 5.71 7.55
N LYS A 184 0.81 5.65 7.03
CA LYS A 184 -0.21 4.68 7.46
C LYS A 184 0.17 3.26 7.10
N SER A 185 1.03 3.05 6.12
CA SER A 185 1.59 1.73 5.81
C SER A 185 2.44 1.19 6.96
N ILE A 186 2.99 2.06 7.81
CA ILE A 186 3.73 1.66 9.01
C ILE A 186 2.77 1.61 10.22
N LEU A 187 2.13 2.74 10.56
CA LEU A 187 1.19 2.82 11.68
C LEU A 187 -0.22 3.13 11.14
N PRO A 188 -1.17 2.20 11.21
CA PRO A 188 -1.13 0.87 11.87
C PRO A 188 -0.71 -0.31 10.98
N GLY A 189 -0.31 -0.11 9.73
CA GLY A 189 -0.20 -1.16 8.70
C GLY A 189 0.66 -2.37 9.08
N ILE A 190 1.76 -2.16 9.81
CA ILE A 190 2.68 -3.20 10.27
C ILE A 190 2.99 -3.08 11.77
N CYS A 191 2.07 -2.51 12.54
CA CYS A 191 2.20 -2.38 13.99
C CYS A 191 1.55 -3.54 14.75
N ASP A 192 2.04 -3.77 15.95
CA ASP A 192 1.46 -4.67 16.94
C ASP A 192 0.06 -4.21 17.39
N ALA A 193 -0.76 -5.14 17.90
CA ALA A 193 -2.14 -4.93 18.31
C ALA A 193 -2.29 -4.13 19.59
#